data_77819bc508e0257977699d360e11151d
#
_entry.id   77819bc508e0257977699d360e11151d
#
_cell.length_a   1.000
_cell.length_b   1.000
_cell.length_c   1.000
_cell.angle_alpha   90.00
_cell.angle_beta   90.00
_cell.angle_gamma   90.00
#
_symmetry.space_group_name_H-M   'P 1'
#
loop_
_entity.id
_entity.type
_entity.pdbx_description
1 polymer ?
#
loop_
_entity_poly.entity_id
_entity_poly.type
_entity_poly.pdbx_seq_one_letter_code
_entity_poly.pdbx_strand_id
1 'polypeptide(L)'
;MQNKERYLTISQIDATIVKGPHQKELEDIGRKIAPLIRDINLIKIKNILSEDLGGIVENIGLDEDWSITLEFFPEVKIHISYFFYGDEFGDIESDLKILFSGKHVSWVPGEDLATYIDIFIDFLKRRIKNYEPVNQKYDKKSDLLLKVFKQRKSIFKLLEDKDIIELKSFLDAEVMKNSSQWRIKKEIFPEINIVILYSIRDEKLDISYYGKNLKNMESYHIELIAIFIINHILRFITIKNQEKKLPNICYMMFSRLFSKEKGWDYRNI
;
A
#
# COMPACT_ATOMS: atom_id res chain seq x y z
N MET A 1 12.84 -27.26 -8.39
CA MET A 1 12.17 -26.33 -9.29
C MET A 1 11.92 -25.06 -8.48
N GLN A 2 12.62 -23.97 -8.77
CA GLN A 2 12.29 -22.66 -8.18
C GLN A 2 10.90 -22.29 -8.71
N ASN A 3 9.93 -22.11 -7.80
CA ASN A 3 8.64 -21.51 -8.17
C ASN A 3 8.93 -20.14 -8.74
N LYS A 4 8.79 -19.98 -10.05
CA LYS A 4 8.95 -18.68 -10.70
C LYS A 4 7.88 -17.75 -10.12
N GLU A 5 8.29 -16.64 -9.51
CA GLU A 5 7.38 -15.67 -8.92
C GLU A 5 6.39 -15.21 -10.00
N ARG A 6 5.11 -15.22 -9.68
CA ARG A 6 4.05 -14.81 -10.62
C ARG A 6 3.78 -13.33 -10.47
N TYR A 7 4.07 -12.57 -11.51
CA TYR A 7 3.73 -11.16 -11.58
C TYR A 7 2.30 -10.97 -12.10
N LEU A 8 1.55 -10.10 -11.45
CA LEU A 8 0.18 -9.72 -11.82
C LEU A 8 0.13 -8.25 -12.25
N THR A 9 -0.75 -7.93 -13.18
CA THR A 9 -1.16 -6.55 -13.46
C THR A 9 -2.31 -6.15 -12.52
N ILE A 10 -2.53 -4.86 -12.35
CA ILE A 10 -3.66 -4.38 -11.54
C ILE A 10 -5.01 -4.79 -12.15
N SER A 11 -5.11 -4.87 -13.47
CA SER A 11 -6.31 -5.37 -14.15
C SER A 11 -6.64 -6.82 -13.77
N GLN A 12 -5.62 -7.67 -13.56
CA GLN A 12 -5.83 -9.04 -13.08
C GLN A 12 -6.32 -9.05 -11.64
N ILE A 13 -5.80 -8.18 -10.77
CA ILE A 13 -6.24 -8.02 -9.37
C ILE A 13 -7.69 -7.52 -9.32
N ASP A 14 -8.07 -6.60 -10.19
CA ASP A 14 -9.44 -6.10 -10.34
C ASP A 14 -10.36 -7.09 -11.06
N ALA A 15 -9.83 -8.23 -11.51
CA ALA A 15 -10.54 -9.25 -12.30
C ALA A 15 -11.25 -8.66 -13.55
N THR A 16 -10.61 -7.71 -14.21
CA THR A 16 -11.11 -7.10 -15.46
C THR A 16 -10.54 -7.82 -16.69
N ILE A 17 -11.38 -7.98 -17.74
CA ILE A 17 -10.99 -8.62 -19.01
C ILE A 17 -10.18 -7.65 -19.87
N VAL A 18 -10.49 -6.37 -19.76
CA VAL A 18 -9.82 -5.28 -20.49
C VAL A 18 -9.11 -4.35 -19.51
N LYS A 19 -8.23 -3.48 -20.02
CA LYS A 19 -7.57 -2.45 -19.20
C LYS A 19 -8.61 -1.60 -18.47
N GLY A 20 -8.69 -1.82 -17.16
CA GLY A 20 -9.56 -1.05 -16.28
C GLY A 20 -9.03 0.35 -15.99
N PRO A 21 -9.77 1.17 -15.21
CA PRO A 21 -9.36 2.54 -14.88
C PRO A 21 -8.02 2.58 -14.13
N HIS A 22 -7.79 1.71 -13.16
CA HIS A 22 -6.53 1.68 -12.39
C HIS A 22 -5.33 1.31 -13.27
N GLN A 23 -5.49 0.42 -14.28
CA GLN A 23 -4.40 0.10 -15.21
C GLN A 23 -4.01 1.33 -16.04
N LYS A 24 -5.00 2.09 -16.52
CA LYS A 24 -4.75 3.33 -17.28
C LYS A 24 -4.08 4.39 -16.39
N GLU A 25 -4.53 4.53 -15.16
CA GLU A 25 -3.96 5.42 -14.16
C GLU A 25 -2.47 5.12 -13.92
N LEU A 26 -2.11 3.85 -13.70
CA LEU A 26 -0.71 3.45 -13.50
C LEU A 26 0.14 3.65 -14.75
N GLU A 27 -0.39 3.39 -15.95
CA GLU A 27 0.30 3.68 -17.20
C GLU A 27 0.51 5.20 -17.40
N ASP A 28 -0.45 6.03 -17.02
CA ASP A 28 -0.34 7.49 -17.07
C ASP A 28 0.69 8.01 -16.06
N ILE A 29 0.74 7.45 -14.85
CA ILE A 29 1.76 7.73 -13.85
C ILE A 29 3.14 7.37 -14.42
N GLY A 30 3.30 6.17 -14.98
CA GLY A 30 4.55 5.71 -15.59
C GLY A 30 5.07 6.68 -16.65
N ARG A 31 4.23 7.04 -17.61
CA ARG A 31 4.58 7.98 -18.69
C ARG A 31 5.01 9.36 -18.19
N LYS A 32 4.43 9.84 -17.09
CA LYS A 32 4.77 11.15 -16.51
C LYS A 32 6.08 11.12 -15.71
N ILE A 33 6.44 9.97 -15.15
CA ILE A 33 7.61 9.83 -14.26
C ILE A 33 8.85 9.35 -15.00
N ALA A 34 8.71 8.49 -16.01
CA ALA A 34 9.84 7.93 -16.73
C ALA A 34 10.82 9.00 -17.25
N PRO A 35 10.37 10.10 -17.90
CA PRO A 35 11.28 11.16 -18.33
C PRO A 35 12.02 11.84 -17.16
N LEU A 36 11.33 12.05 -16.03
CA LEU A 36 11.94 12.67 -14.85
C LEU A 36 13.06 11.79 -14.26
N ILE A 37 12.86 10.46 -14.29
CA ILE A 37 13.87 9.50 -13.82
C ILE A 37 15.05 9.42 -14.78
N ARG A 38 14.80 9.44 -16.09
CA ARG A 38 15.84 9.42 -17.13
C ARG A 38 16.88 10.52 -16.93
N ASP A 39 16.44 11.73 -16.58
CA ASP A 39 17.30 12.91 -16.46
C ASP A 39 18.11 12.91 -15.15
N ILE A 40 17.96 11.88 -14.29
CA ILE A 40 18.67 11.78 -13.02
C ILE A 40 19.79 10.75 -13.10
N ASN A 41 20.89 11.07 -12.44
CA ASN A 41 21.98 10.12 -12.27
C ASN A 41 21.47 8.82 -11.62
N LEU A 42 21.83 7.67 -12.21
CA LEU A 42 21.36 6.34 -11.77
C LEU A 42 21.70 6.05 -10.29
N ILE A 43 22.85 6.47 -9.82
CA ILE A 43 23.25 6.28 -8.42
C ILE A 43 22.33 7.09 -7.49
N LYS A 44 22.06 8.34 -7.87
CA LYS A 44 21.19 9.23 -7.09
C LYS A 44 19.77 8.67 -7.00
N ILE A 45 19.19 8.20 -8.13
CA ILE A 45 17.84 7.64 -8.10
C ILE A 45 17.78 6.35 -7.27
N LYS A 46 18.77 5.46 -7.41
CA LYS A 46 18.83 4.23 -6.61
C LYS A 46 18.93 4.51 -5.11
N ASN A 47 19.72 5.49 -4.70
CA ASN A 47 19.81 5.89 -3.29
C ASN A 47 18.49 6.44 -2.76
N ILE A 48 17.80 7.31 -3.51
CA ILE A 48 16.47 7.80 -3.12
C ILE A 48 15.49 6.63 -2.95
N LEU A 49 15.48 5.71 -3.91
CA LEU A 49 14.56 4.57 -3.89
C LEU A 49 14.81 3.63 -2.70
N SER A 50 16.08 3.38 -2.33
CA SER A 50 16.43 2.47 -1.24
C SER A 50 16.43 3.16 0.12
N GLU A 51 17.11 4.31 0.27
CA GLU A 51 17.33 4.93 1.57
C GLU A 51 16.14 5.78 2.03
N ASP A 52 15.51 6.53 1.11
CA ASP A 52 14.40 7.41 1.46
C ASP A 52 13.05 6.72 1.38
N LEU A 53 12.88 5.75 0.47
CA LEU A 53 11.62 5.09 0.18
C LEU A 53 11.56 3.63 0.66
N GLY A 54 12.70 3.07 1.10
CA GLY A 54 12.77 1.74 1.70
C GLY A 54 12.58 0.58 0.71
N GLY A 55 12.74 0.83 -0.59
CA GLY A 55 12.61 -0.20 -1.60
C GLY A 55 13.92 -0.97 -1.85
N ILE A 56 13.79 -2.17 -2.40
CA ILE A 56 14.93 -2.99 -2.82
C ILE A 56 15.15 -2.79 -4.31
N VAL A 57 16.30 -2.26 -4.69
CA VAL A 57 16.67 -2.11 -6.11
C VAL A 57 17.25 -3.43 -6.61
N GLU A 58 16.59 -4.03 -7.59
CA GLU A 58 16.93 -5.36 -8.12
C GLU A 58 16.62 -5.45 -9.63
N ASN A 59 16.90 -6.60 -10.24
CA ASN A 59 16.42 -6.97 -11.57
C ASN A 59 15.43 -8.12 -11.41
N ILE A 60 14.22 -7.96 -11.93
CA ILE A 60 13.16 -8.97 -11.81
C ILE A 60 13.01 -9.84 -13.07
N GLY A 61 13.90 -9.65 -14.07
CA GLY A 61 14.03 -10.50 -15.25
C GLY A 61 13.03 -10.22 -16.35
N LEU A 62 12.69 -8.95 -16.57
CA LEU A 62 11.82 -8.46 -17.66
C LEU A 62 12.60 -7.72 -18.75
N ASP A 63 13.93 -7.85 -18.77
CA ASP A 63 14.85 -7.09 -19.62
C ASP A 63 14.80 -5.57 -19.32
N GLU A 64 14.46 -5.20 -18.10
CA GLU A 64 14.46 -3.84 -17.57
C GLU A 64 15.88 -3.37 -17.22
N ASP A 65 16.12 -2.06 -17.30
CA ASP A 65 17.39 -1.47 -16.85
C ASP A 65 17.57 -1.61 -15.33
N TRP A 66 16.48 -1.47 -14.59
CA TRP A 66 16.38 -1.74 -13.17
C TRP A 66 14.92 -1.80 -12.71
N SER A 67 14.72 -2.46 -11.59
CA SER A 67 13.44 -2.43 -10.87
C SER A 67 13.63 -2.01 -9.43
N ILE A 68 12.57 -1.48 -8.82
CA ILE A 68 12.45 -1.36 -7.38
C ILE A 68 11.29 -2.22 -6.92
N THR A 69 11.54 -3.02 -5.88
CA THR A 69 10.50 -3.78 -5.18
C THR A 69 10.21 -3.13 -3.85
N LEU A 70 8.93 -2.82 -3.64
CA LEU A 70 8.36 -2.31 -2.39
C LEU A 70 7.49 -3.39 -1.77
N GLU A 71 7.66 -3.64 -0.49
CA GLU A 71 6.77 -4.54 0.25
C GLU A 71 5.81 -3.71 1.10
N PHE A 72 4.61 -3.48 0.57
CA PHE A 72 3.59 -2.66 1.23
C PHE A 72 3.06 -3.32 2.52
N PHE A 73 2.77 -4.61 2.44
CA PHE A 73 2.55 -5.51 3.56
C PHE A 73 3.28 -6.83 3.27
N PRO A 74 3.57 -7.66 4.26
CA PRO A 74 4.17 -8.96 4.02
C PRO A 74 3.41 -9.75 2.95
N GLU A 75 4.14 -10.24 1.95
CA GLU A 75 3.56 -10.93 0.79
C GLU A 75 2.64 -10.07 -0.12
N VAL A 76 2.77 -8.74 -0.05
CA VAL A 76 2.15 -7.77 -0.97
C VAL A 76 3.25 -6.89 -1.55
N LYS A 77 3.83 -7.33 -2.67
CA LYS A 77 4.95 -6.68 -3.32
C LYS A 77 4.52 -5.89 -4.54
N ILE A 78 5.10 -4.72 -4.71
CA ILE A 78 4.93 -3.83 -5.85
C ILE A 78 6.27 -3.70 -6.54
N HIS A 79 6.33 -3.98 -7.84
CA HIS A 79 7.53 -3.87 -8.66
C HIS A 79 7.35 -2.74 -9.66
N ILE A 80 8.25 -1.77 -9.60
CA ILE A 80 8.29 -0.66 -10.56
C ILE A 80 9.56 -0.83 -11.38
N SER A 81 9.40 -1.22 -12.65
CA SER A 81 10.49 -1.53 -13.58
C SER A 81 10.68 -0.41 -14.58
N TYR A 82 11.90 0.10 -14.69
CA TYR A 82 12.28 1.15 -15.62
C TYR A 82 12.93 0.56 -16.87
N PHE A 83 12.52 1.05 -18.03
CA PHE A 83 13.04 0.68 -19.34
C PHE A 83 13.49 1.92 -20.07
N PHE A 84 14.71 1.92 -20.59
CA PHE A 84 15.22 2.94 -21.48
C PHE A 84 15.40 2.36 -22.88
N TYR A 85 14.72 2.90 -23.86
CA TYR A 85 14.74 2.39 -25.25
C TYR A 85 15.72 3.12 -26.16
N GLY A 86 16.37 4.18 -25.67
CA GLY A 86 17.27 5.02 -26.43
C GLY A 86 16.58 6.21 -27.09
N ASP A 87 17.39 7.20 -27.47
CA ASP A 87 16.93 8.50 -27.99
C ASP A 87 16.36 8.39 -29.42
N GLU A 88 16.48 7.22 -30.08
CA GLU A 88 16.04 7.00 -31.46
C GLU A 88 14.51 6.83 -31.60
N PHE A 89 13.79 6.59 -30.48
CA PHE A 89 12.37 6.29 -30.49
C PHE A 89 11.45 7.50 -30.21
N GLY A 90 11.99 8.72 -30.20
CA GLY A 90 11.23 9.97 -30.03
C GLY A 90 10.48 10.02 -28.71
N ASP A 91 9.14 10.18 -28.75
CA ASP A 91 8.31 10.35 -27.54
C ASP A 91 8.28 9.13 -26.60
N ILE A 92 8.82 7.97 -27.00
CA ILE A 92 8.84 6.72 -26.23
C ILE A 92 10.30 6.34 -25.88
N GLU A 93 11.06 7.26 -25.37
CA GLU A 93 12.45 7.01 -24.98
C GLU A 93 12.58 6.16 -23.71
N SER A 94 11.58 6.21 -22.82
CA SER A 94 11.58 5.45 -21.57
C SER A 94 10.15 5.14 -21.10
N ASP A 95 10.01 4.05 -20.31
CA ASP A 95 8.73 3.62 -19.77
C ASP A 95 8.90 3.08 -18.34
N LEU A 96 7.82 3.07 -17.57
CA LEU A 96 7.71 2.40 -16.28
C LEU A 96 6.59 1.38 -16.32
N LYS A 97 6.92 0.12 -16.02
CA LYS A 97 5.93 -0.94 -15.81
C LYS A 97 5.76 -1.20 -14.33
N ILE A 98 4.50 -1.31 -13.90
CA ILE A 98 4.13 -1.57 -12.53
C ILE A 98 3.45 -2.94 -12.47
N LEU A 99 4.03 -3.84 -11.70
CA LEU A 99 3.59 -5.20 -11.52
C LEU A 99 3.49 -5.54 -10.02
N PHE A 100 2.81 -6.62 -9.72
CA PHE A 100 2.52 -7.02 -8.35
C PHE A 100 2.79 -8.49 -8.15
N SER A 101 3.30 -8.88 -6.97
CA SER A 101 3.52 -10.28 -6.61
C SER A 101 3.33 -10.53 -5.11
N GLY A 102 3.44 -11.80 -4.71
CA GLY A 102 3.30 -12.26 -3.32
C GLY A 102 1.96 -12.95 -3.06
N LYS A 103 1.90 -13.75 -2.01
CA LYS A 103 0.73 -14.59 -1.68
C LYS A 103 -0.51 -13.80 -1.31
N HIS A 104 -0.33 -12.60 -0.76
CA HIS A 104 -1.42 -11.76 -0.28
C HIS A 104 -1.78 -10.62 -1.24
N VAL A 105 -1.11 -10.52 -2.39
CA VAL A 105 -1.36 -9.43 -3.34
C VAL A 105 -2.81 -9.42 -3.84
N SER A 106 -3.39 -10.59 -4.07
CA SER A 106 -4.80 -10.71 -4.46
C SER A 106 -5.79 -10.32 -3.36
N TRP A 107 -5.36 -10.19 -2.11
CA TRP A 107 -6.23 -9.73 -1.02
C TRP A 107 -6.51 -8.23 -1.09
N VAL A 108 -5.58 -7.46 -1.68
CA VAL A 108 -5.64 -6.00 -1.68
C VAL A 108 -6.35 -5.51 -2.93
N PRO A 109 -7.41 -4.67 -2.83
CA PRO A 109 -8.05 -4.07 -3.99
C PRO A 109 -7.09 -3.26 -4.85
N GLY A 110 -7.31 -3.26 -6.16
CA GLY A 110 -6.51 -2.45 -7.08
C GLY A 110 -6.56 -0.96 -6.76
N GLU A 111 -7.69 -0.45 -6.26
CA GLU A 111 -7.83 0.94 -5.78
C GLU A 111 -6.85 1.26 -4.65
N ASP A 112 -6.72 0.40 -3.62
CA ASP A 112 -5.74 0.59 -2.52
C ASP A 112 -4.32 0.60 -3.08
N LEU A 113 -3.99 -0.33 -4.01
CA LEU A 113 -2.65 -0.43 -4.62
C LEU A 113 -2.32 0.76 -5.52
N ALA A 114 -3.23 1.18 -6.38
CA ALA A 114 -3.04 2.33 -7.27
C ALA A 114 -2.83 3.61 -6.45
N THR A 115 -3.66 3.82 -5.42
CA THR A 115 -3.52 4.99 -4.53
C THR A 115 -2.20 4.96 -3.76
N TYR A 116 -1.75 3.80 -3.29
CA TYR A 116 -0.44 3.69 -2.63
C TYR A 116 0.70 4.05 -3.58
N ILE A 117 0.63 3.61 -4.84
CA ILE A 117 1.62 3.94 -5.86
C ILE A 117 1.62 5.45 -6.16
N ASP A 118 0.47 6.08 -6.24
CA ASP A 118 0.38 7.54 -6.46
C ASP A 118 1.05 8.31 -5.31
N ILE A 119 0.78 7.91 -4.05
CA ILE A 119 1.44 8.46 -2.86
C ILE A 119 2.96 8.26 -2.92
N PHE A 120 3.41 7.04 -3.26
CA PHE A 120 4.83 6.71 -3.42
C PHE A 120 5.49 7.60 -4.47
N ILE A 121 4.85 7.76 -5.62
CA ILE A 121 5.35 8.58 -6.73
C ILE A 121 5.37 10.06 -6.37
N ASP A 122 4.38 10.58 -5.64
CA ASP A 122 4.43 11.97 -5.16
C ASP A 122 5.61 12.18 -4.19
N PHE A 123 5.82 11.24 -3.27
CA PHE A 123 6.96 11.30 -2.36
C PHE A 123 8.29 11.21 -3.12
N LEU A 124 8.41 10.31 -4.11
CA LEU A 124 9.57 10.20 -4.99
C LEU A 124 9.85 11.53 -5.72
N LYS A 125 8.84 12.15 -6.32
CA LYS A 125 8.97 13.45 -6.99
C LYS A 125 9.51 14.53 -6.06
N ARG A 126 8.99 14.58 -4.83
CA ARG A 126 9.43 15.53 -3.82
C ARG A 126 10.90 15.33 -3.46
N ARG A 127 11.35 14.08 -3.31
CA ARG A 127 12.76 13.76 -3.04
C ARG A 127 13.67 14.11 -4.22
N ILE A 128 13.24 13.82 -5.45
CA ILE A 128 13.99 14.14 -6.66
C ILE A 128 14.20 15.65 -6.82
N LYS A 129 13.13 16.42 -6.64
CA LYS A 129 13.13 17.88 -6.88
C LYS A 129 13.54 18.69 -5.66
N ASN A 130 13.86 18.05 -4.52
CA ASN A 130 14.18 18.71 -3.26
C ASN A 130 13.12 19.78 -2.88
N TYR A 131 11.83 19.40 -2.99
CA TYR A 131 10.76 20.31 -2.60
C TYR A 131 10.84 20.67 -1.12
N GLU A 132 10.49 21.92 -0.82
CA GLU A 132 10.35 22.38 0.56
C GLU A 132 9.40 21.48 1.36
N PRO A 133 9.68 21.29 2.65
CA PRO A 133 8.82 20.52 3.53
C PRO A 133 7.38 21.03 3.49
N VAL A 134 6.44 20.10 3.54
CA VAL A 134 5.02 20.44 3.58
C VAL A 134 4.72 21.14 4.90
N ASN A 135 4.33 22.42 4.83
CA ASN A 135 3.96 23.18 6.02
C ASN A 135 2.48 22.89 6.38
N GLN A 136 2.22 21.74 6.96
CA GLN A 136 0.87 21.32 7.33
C GLN A 136 0.74 21.12 8.84
N LYS A 137 -0.45 21.49 9.35
CA LYS A 137 -0.88 21.12 10.69
C LYS A 137 -1.57 19.76 10.61
N TYR A 138 -0.95 18.78 11.24
CA TYR A 138 -1.47 17.41 11.32
C TYR A 138 -2.54 17.23 12.42
N ASP A 139 -3.18 18.32 12.85
CA ASP A 139 -4.02 18.35 14.05
C ASP A 139 -5.47 17.95 13.77
N LYS A 140 -5.92 18.04 12.52
CA LYS A 140 -7.31 17.76 12.14
C LYS A 140 -7.39 16.56 11.21
N LYS A 141 -8.15 15.55 11.63
CA LYS A 141 -8.46 14.37 10.81
C LYS A 141 -9.49 14.71 9.74
N SER A 142 -9.34 14.13 8.54
CA SER A 142 -10.30 14.29 7.45
C SER A 142 -11.64 13.61 7.75
N ASP A 143 -12.71 14.10 7.11
CA ASP A 143 -14.03 13.49 7.20
C ASP A 143 -14.03 12.05 6.68
N LEU A 144 -13.18 11.73 5.68
CA LEU A 144 -12.99 10.38 5.16
C LEU A 144 -12.47 9.44 6.25
N LEU A 145 -11.41 9.83 6.95
CA LEU A 145 -10.82 9.02 8.02
C LEU A 145 -11.82 8.80 9.17
N LEU A 146 -12.55 9.86 9.57
CA LEU A 146 -13.57 9.74 10.60
C LEU A 146 -14.71 8.82 10.20
N LYS A 147 -15.14 8.84 8.94
CA LYS A 147 -16.13 7.91 8.38
C LYS A 147 -15.61 6.47 8.42
N VAL A 148 -14.35 6.25 8.05
CA VAL A 148 -13.69 4.94 8.12
C VAL A 148 -13.68 4.42 9.55
N PHE A 149 -13.30 5.22 10.53
CA PHE A 149 -13.32 4.82 11.93
C PHE A 149 -14.71 4.38 12.37
N LYS A 150 -15.75 5.17 12.05
CA LYS A 150 -17.14 4.86 12.41
C LYS A 150 -17.59 3.52 11.83
N GLN A 151 -17.22 3.21 10.59
CA GLN A 151 -17.63 2.00 9.90
C GLN A 151 -16.91 0.74 10.39
N ARG A 152 -15.64 0.86 10.82
CA ARG A 152 -14.74 -0.28 11.02
C ARG A 152 -14.44 -0.60 12.48
N LYS A 153 -14.68 0.34 13.40
CA LYS A 153 -14.35 0.17 14.83
C LYS A 153 -14.93 -1.08 15.48
N SER A 154 -16.17 -1.47 15.11
CA SER A 154 -16.83 -2.64 15.69
C SER A 154 -16.16 -3.97 15.34
N ILE A 155 -15.44 -4.03 14.22
CA ILE A 155 -14.74 -5.24 13.77
C ILE A 155 -13.50 -5.52 14.64
N PHE A 156 -12.86 -4.48 15.14
CA PHE A 156 -11.68 -4.61 16.01
C PHE A 156 -11.97 -5.35 17.33
N LYS A 157 -13.23 -5.45 17.75
CA LYS A 157 -13.65 -6.26 18.91
C LYS A 157 -13.37 -7.76 18.73
N LEU A 158 -13.23 -8.22 17.49
CA LEU A 158 -12.93 -9.62 17.19
C LEU A 158 -11.45 -9.97 17.35
N LEU A 159 -10.58 -8.98 17.61
CA LEU A 159 -9.18 -9.23 17.94
C LEU A 159 -9.05 -9.79 19.37
N GLU A 160 -8.33 -10.88 19.50
CA GLU A 160 -8.05 -11.57 20.75
C GLU A 160 -6.54 -11.53 21.09
N ASP A 161 -6.18 -11.75 22.35
CA ASP A 161 -4.77 -11.74 22.79
C ASP A 161 -3.89 -12.74 22.03
N LYS A 162 -4.46 -13.89 21.66
CA LYS A 162 -3.77 -14.90 20.84
C LYS A 162 -3.39 -14.40 19.43
N ASP A 163 -3.99 -13.31 18.96
CA ASP A 163 -3.77 -12.78 17.62
C ASP A 163 -2.53 -11.88 17.54
N ILE A 164 -1.95 -11.47 18.66
CA ILE A 164 -0.85 -10.49 18.72
C ILE A 164 0.33 -10.92 17.83
N ILE A 165 0.79 -12.16 17.98
CA ILE A 165 1.97 -12.65 17.26
C ILE A 165 1.70 -12.75 15.75
N GLU A 166 0.54 -13.28 15.39
CA GLU A 166 0.17 -13.47 13.98
C GLU A 166 -0.10 -12.13 13.30
N LEU A 167 -0.80 -11.21 13.98
CA LEU A 167 -1.07 -9.86 13.48
C LEU A 167 0.22 -9.05 13.29
N LYS A 168 1.18 -9.19 14.21
CA LYS A 168 2.51 -8.60 14.09
C LYS A 168 3.21 -9.04 12.80
N SER A 169 3.25 -10.34 12.55
CA SER A 169 3.88 -10.90 11.35
C SER A 169 3.11 -10.56 10.07
N PHE A 170 1.77 -10.56 10.15
CA PHE A 170 0.90 -10.26 9.02
C PHE A 170 0.99 -8.81 8.54
N LEU A 171 1.22 -7.87 9.46
CA LEU A 171 1.34 -6.44 9.15
C LEU A 171 2.79 -5.99 8.98
N ASP A 172 3.77 -6.78 9.41
CA ASP A 172 5.12 -6.30 9.69
C ASP A 172 5.08 -5.02 10.55
N ALA A 173 4.55 -5.15 11.77
CA ALA A 173 4.26 -4.04 12.67
C ALA A 173 4.55 -4.40 14.12
N GLU A 174 4.79 -3.42 14.95
CA GLU A 174 4.78 -3.60 16.40
C GLU A 174 3.33 -3.63 16.89
N VAL A 175 2.92 -4.74 17.51
CA VAL A 175 1.57 -4.92 18.05
C VAL A 175 1.66 -5.09 19.54
N MET A 176 0.97 -4.24 20.28
CA MET A 176 0.85 -4.29 21.74
C MET A 176 -0.62 -4.18 22.14
N LYS A 177 -0.97 -4.88 23.22
CA LYS A 177 -2.27 -4.78 23.86
C LYS A 177 -2.11 -4.68 25.38
N ASN A 178 -2.91 -3.84 25.99
CA ASN A 178 -3.14 -3.82 27.43
C ASN A 178 -4.64 -4.00 27.73
N SER A 179 -5.05 -3.90 28.98
CA SER A 179 -6.45 -4.06 29.40
C SER A 179 -7.43 -3.08 28.75
N SER A 180 -6.97 -1.95 28.26
CA SER A 180 -7.82 -0.87 27.75
C SER A 180 -7.66 -0.59 26.25
N GLN A 181 -6.54 -1.02 25.62
CA GLN A 181 -6.20 -0.55 24.29
C GLN A 181 -5.33 -1.52 23.51
N TRP A 182 -5.60 -1.60 22.19
CA TRP A 182 -4.67 -2.08 21.18
C TRP A 182 -3.85 -0.93 20.64
N ARG A 183 -2.56 -1.14 20.43
CA ARG A 183 -1.64 -0.23 19.79
C ARG A 183 -0.87 -0.98 18.70
N ILE A 184 -1.05 -0.57 17.46
CA ILE A 184 -0.42 -1.16 16.27
C ILE A 184 0.40 -0.08 15.60
N LYS A 185 1.73 -0.22 15.61
CA LYS A 185 2.67 0.73 15.01
C LYS A 185 3.31 0.10 13.79
N LYS A 186 3.19 0.75 12.64
CA LYS A 186 3.85 0.36 11.40
C LYS A 186 4.70 1.50 10.86
N GLU A 187 5.94 1.21 10.51
CA GLU A 187 6.76 2.06 9.67
C GLU A 187 6.33 1.87 8.22
N ILE A 188 6.03 2.97 7.52
CA ILE A 188 5.48 2.95 6.15
C ILE A 188 6.50 3.35 5.09
N PHE A 189 7.38 4.25 5.45
CA PHE A 189 8.61 4.63 4.77
C PHE A 189 9.66 4.87 5.84
N PRO A 190 10.96 4.84 5.52
CA PRO A 190 12.01 5.11 6.50
C PRO A 190 11.75 6.37 7.32
N GLU A 191 11.69 6.20 8.63
CA GLU A 191 11.42 7.27 9.61
C GLU A 191 10.04 7.94 9.47
N ILE A 192 9.02 7.23 8.95
CA ILE A 192 7.61 7.64 9.00
C ILE A 192 6.78 6.52 9.60
N ASN A 193 6.26 6.74 10.79
CA ASN A 193 5.50 5.75 11.55
C ASN A 193 4.03 6.17 11.68
N ILE A 194 3.13 5.22 11.46
CA ILE A 194 1.70 5.34 11.76
C ILE A 194 1.37 4.42 12.93
N VAL A 195 0.61 4.94 13.88
CA VAL A 195 0.12 4.18 15.04
C VAL A 195 -1.40 4.16 15.00
N ILE A 196 -1.97 2.98 14.85
CA ILE A 196 -3.40 2.74 14.99
C ILE A 196 -3.68 2.42 16.47
N LEU A 197 -4.62 3.12 17.04
CA LEU A 197 -5.07 2.95 18.42
C LEU A 197 -6.53 2.50 18.43
N TYR A 198 -6.83 1.43 19.16
CA TYR A 198 -8.20 1.00 19.39
C TYR A 198 -8.47 0.89 20.89
N SER A 199 -9.30 1.81 21.42
CA SER A 199 -9.79 1.75 22.79
C SER A 199 -10.86 0.66 22.91
N ILE A 200 -10.61 -0.33 23.76
CA ILE A 200 -11.51 -1.47 23.98
C ILE A 200 -12.79 -1.00 24.70
N ARG A 201 -12.62 -0.15 25.71
CA ARG A 201 -13.72 0.35 26.53
C ARG A 201 -14.66 1.27 25.75
N ASP A 202 -14.08 2.20 25.00
CA ASP A 202 -14.86 3.25 24.32
C ASP A 202 -15.23 2.85 22.88
N GLU A 203 -14.74 1.68 22.43
CA GLU A 203 -14.88 1.22 21.05
C GLU A 203 -14.50 2.29 20.04
N LYS A 204 -13.38 2.92 20.26
CA LYS A 204 -12.93 4.07 19.48
C LYS A 204 -11.64 3.75 18.75
N LEU A 205 -11.62 3.97 17.44
CA LEU A 205 -10.40 4.03 16.65
C LEU A 205 -9.81 5.43 16.66
N ASP A 206 -8.50 5.50 16.69
CA ASP A 206 -7.73 6.71 16.55
C ASP A 206 -6.42 6.43 15.83
N ILE A 207 -5.74 7.47 15.34
CA ILE A 207 -4.39 7.38 14.78
C ILE A 207 -3.50 8.48 15.34
N SER A 208 -2.22 8.16 15.41
CA SER A 208 -1.15 9.15 15.52
C SER A 208 -0.03 8.78 14.54
N TYR A 209 0.80 9.73 14.19
CA TYR A 209 1.93 9.54 13.30
C TYR A 209 3.09 10.42 13.70
N TYR A 210 4.30 9.95 13.45
CA TYR A 210 5.54 10.64 13.81
C TYR A 210 6.73 10.13 13.00
N GLY A 211 7.78 10.91 12.95
CA GLY A 211 9.03 10.57 12.30
C GLY A 211 9.70 11.78 11.65
N LYS A 212 10.99 11.71 11.40
CA LYS A 212 11.77 12.83 10.86
C LYS A 212 11.35 13.19 9.42
N ASN A 213 10.95 12.17 8.65
CA ASN A 213 10.57 12.33 7.26
C ASN A 213 9.08 12.70 7.06
N LEU A 214 8.30 12.78 8.15
CA LEU A 214 6.89 13.13 8.11
C LEU A 214 6.63 14.46 7.37
N LYS A 215 7.50 15.45 7.57
CA LYS A 215 7.43 16.76 6.91
C LYS A 215 7.45 16.71 5.38
N ASN A 216 7.85 15.58 4.79
CA ASN A 216 7.93 15.38 3.34
C ASN A 216 6.64 14.79 2.75
N MET A 217 5.63 14.47 3.59
CA MET A 217 4.35 13.91 3.16
C MET A 217 3.18 14.82 3.51
N GLU A 218 2.18 14.81 2.67
CA GLU A 218 0.91 15.48 2.96
C GLU A 218 0.11 14.71 4.01
N SER A 219 -0.57 15.43 4.92
CA SER A 219 -1.40 14.81 5.95
C SER A 219 -2.45 13.86 5.37
N TYR A 220 -3.04 14.25 4.23
CA TYR A 220 -4.02 13.44 3.52
C TYR A 220 -3.42 12.09 3.06
N HIS A 221 -2.21 12.09 2.53
CA HIS A 221 -1.52 10.86 2.12
C HIS A 221 -1.26 9.92 3.30
N ILE A 222 -0.86 10.48 4.45
CA ILE A 222 -0.65 9.70 5.68
C ILE A 222 -1.97 9.08 6.17
N GLU A 223 -3.07 9.83 6.10
CA GLU A 223 -4.39 9.31 6.46
C GLU A 223 -4.87 8.21 5.52
N LEU A 224 -4.63 8.32 4.21
CA LEU A 224 -4.93 7.25 3.24
C LEU A 224 -4.15 5.98 3.56
N ILE A 225 -2.86 6.08 3.86
CA ILE A 225 -2.07 4.91 4.27
C ILE A 225 -2.58 4.33 5.60
N ALA A 226 -2.98 5.16 6.55
CA ALA A 226 -3.60 4.69 7.78
C ALA A 226 -4.90 3.90 7.51
N ILE A 227 -5.71 4.36 6.54
CA ILE A 227 -6.89 3.64 6.08
C ILE A 227 -6.51 2.27 5.49
N PHE A 228 -5.44 2.19 4.69
CA PHE A 228 -4.99 0.92 4.11
C PHE A 228 -4.52 -0.05 5.20
N ILE A 229 -3.83 0.42 6.23
CA ILE A 229 -3.44 -0.40 7.39
C ILE A 229 -4.69 -0.93 8.11
N ILE A 230 -5.68 -0.08 8.37
CA ILE A 230 -6.96 -0.47 8.99
C ILE A 230 -7.69 -1.50 8.12
N ASN A 231 -7.73 -1.30 6.79
CA ASN A 231 -8.30 -2.27 5.85
C ASN A 231 -7.58 -3.62 5.93
N HIS A 232 -6.26 -3.60 6.04
CA HIS A 232 -5.47 -4.84 6.09
C HIS A 232 -5.69 -5.57 7.42
N ILE A 233 -5.84 -4.85 8.54
CA ILE A 233 -6.28 -5.44 9.83
C ILE A 233 -7.65 -6.10 9.69
N LEU A 234 -8.60 -5.46 8.99
CA LEU A 234 -9.91 -6.07 8.73
C LEU A 234 -9.80 -7.35 7.89
N ARG A 235 -8.89 -7.38 6.88
CA ARG A 235 -8.62 -8.60 6.10
C ARG A 235 -8.14 -9.73 7.00
N PHE A 236 -7.20 -9.46 7.90
CA PHE A 236 -6.73 -10.41 8.90
C PHE A 236 -7.89 -10.95 9.75
N ILE A 237 -8.67 -10.07 10.35
CA ILE A 237 -9.81 -10.44 11.20
C ILE A 237 -10.82 -11.28 10.40
N THR A 238 -11.09 -10.91 9.15
CA THR A 238 -12.05 -11.60 8.30
C THR A 238 -11.62 -13.02 7.99
N ILE A 239 -10.35 -13.20 7.61
CA ILE A 239 -9.81 -14.53 7.32
C ILE A 239 -9.80 -15.43 8.56
N LYS A 240 -9.47 -14.89 9.72
CA LYS A 240 -9.51 -15.66 10.99
C LYS A 240 -10.90 -16.05 11.44
N ASN A 241 -11.92 -15.33 11.04
CA ASN A 241 -13.30 -15.55 11.45
C ASN A 241 -14.22 -16.02 10.31
N GLN A 242 -13.67 -16.75 9.31
CA GLN A 242 -14.42 -17.20 8.13
C GLN A 242 -15.66 -18.04 8.48
N GLU A 243 -15.63 -18.76 9.61
CA GLU A 243 -16.75 -19.57 10.11
C GLU A 243 -17.91 -18.73 10.64
N LYS A 244 -17.71 -17.43 10.85
CA LYS A 244 -18.70 -16.50 11.38
C LYS A 244 -19.27 -15.64 10.26
N LYS A 245 -20.58 -15.35 10.32
CA LYS A 245 -21.14 -14.31 9.45
C LYS A 245 -20.68 -12.94 9.93
N LEU A 246 -19.85 -12.28 9.12
CA LEU A 246 -19.33 -10.95 9.40
C LEU A 246 -20.13 -9.87 8.66
N PRO A 247 -20.06 -8.59 9.10
CA PRO A 247 -20.62 -7.47 8.35
C PRO A 247 -20.02 -7.36 6.94
N ASN A 248 -20.81 -6.90 5.98
CA ASN A 248 -20.41 -6.78 4.57
C ASN A 248 -19.10 -6.01 4.36
N ILE A 249 -18.84 -5.00 5.19
CA ILE A 249 -17.59 -4.22 5.13
C ILE A 249 -16.33 -5.08 5.21
N CYS A 250 -16.37 -6.21 5.90
CA CYS A 250 -15.26 -7.15 6.01
C CYS A 250 -14.89 -7.76 4.65
N TYR A 251 -15.90 -8.15 3.87
CA TYR A 251 -15.72 -8.77 2.55
C TYR A 251 -15.35 -7.75 1.48
N MET A 252 -15.85 -6.52 1.61
CA MET A 252 -15.53 -5.41 0.71
C MET A 252 -14.06 -4.95 0.76
N MET A 253 -13.33 -5.37 1.80
CA MET A 253 -11.89 -5.03 1.93
C MET A 253 -10.98 -5.86 1.02
N PHE A 254 -11.51 -6.84 0.30
CA PHE A 254 -10.73 -7.70 -0.58
C PHE A 254 -10.86 -7.32 -2.05
N SER A 255 -9.85 -7.67 -2.84
CA SER A 255 -9.90 -7.49 -4.29
C SER A 255 -10.99 -8.35 -4.93
N ARG A 256 -11.36 -8.00 -6.15
CA ARG A 256 -12.32 -8.79 -6.92
C ARG A 256 -11.77 -10.16 -7.30
N LEU A 257 -10.46 -10.26 -7.56
CA LEU A 257 -9.79 -11.53 -7.82
C LEU A 257 -9.95 -12.48 -6.64
N PHE A 258 -9.57 -12.05 -5.44
CA PHE A 258 -9.65 -12.90 -4.25
C PHE A 258 -11.07 -13.31 -3.91
N SER A 259 -12.01 -12.38 -4.01
CA SER A 259 -13.41 -12.68 -3.73
C SER A 259 -14.01 -13.67 -4.72
N LYS A 260 -13.61 -13.60 -5.98
CA LYS A 260 -13.99 -14.59 -6.99
C LYS A 260 -13.39 -15.96 -6.67
N GLU A 261 -12.12 -16.01 -6.27
CA GLU A 261 -11.45 -17.24 -5.85
C GLU A 261 -12.10 -17.88 -4.62
N LYS A 262 -12.62 -17.08 -3.69
CA LYS A 262 -13.33 -17.53 -2.50
C LYS A 262 -14.81 -17.83 -2.72
N GLY A 263 -15.34 -17.56 -3.92
CA GLY A 263 -16.75 -17.70 -4.21
C GLY A 263 -17.65 -16.69 -3.47
N TRP A 264 -17.09 -15.57 -3.01
CA TRP A 264 -17.89 -14.51 -2.37
C TRP A 264 -18.63 -13.72 -3.44
N ASP A 265 -19.97 -13.79 -3.39
CA ASP A 265 -20.81 -13.05 -4.34
C ASP A 265 -21.07 -11.63 -3.86
N TYR A 266 -20.38 -10.68 -4.47
CA TYR A 266 -20.56 -9.25 -4.18
C TYR A 266 -21.97 -8.71 -4.43
N ARG A 267 -22.77 -9.39 -5.24
CA ARG A 267 -24.13 -8.94 -5.54
C ARG A 267 -25.09 -9.22 -4.39
N ASN A 268 -24.68 -10.06 -3.45
CA ASN A 268 -25.44 -10.45 -2.27
C ASN A 268 -24.84 -9.94 -0.96
N ILE A 269 -23.84 -9.06 -1.03
CA ILE A 269 -23.16 -8.47 0.12
C ILE A 269 -23.61 -7.02 0.33
#